data_5ffaea24fe0c0124c9af7033ebfd1300
#
_entry.id   5ffaea24fe0c0124c9af7033ebfd1300
#
_cell.length_a   1.000
_cell.length_b   1.000
_cell.length_c   1.000
_cell.angle_alpha   90.00
_cell.angle_beta   90.00
_cell.angle_gamma   90.00
#
_symmetry.space_group_name_H-M   'P 1'
#
loop_
_entity.id
_entity.type
_entity.pdbx_description
1 polymer ?
#
loop_
_entity_poly.entity_id
_entity_poly.type
_entity_poly.pdbx_seq_one_letter_code
_entity_poly.pdbx_strand_id
1 'polypeptide(L)'
;MKKILFAIVLSLTALKVSAYDFLRAVKDSIPGGYNFWVYTPVDYFYSQEQTPVIIFLHGASLCGRNLSRVRRYGPLDAIVKGRDIDALTIVPQNPGGAWSPKKVMDVFDWVRKHYACDST
;
A
#
# COMPACT_ATOMS: atom_id res chain seq x y z
N MET A 1 -10.22 28.98 27.14
CA MET A 1 -11.05 27.89 26.61
C MET A 1 -11.46 28.12 25.16
N LYS A 2 -11.92 29.31 24.79
CA LYS A 2 -12.30 29.59 23.40
C LYS A 2 -11.14 29.39 22.41
N LYS A 3 -9.91 29.75 22.83
CA LYS A 3 -8.72 29.59 21.98
C LYS A 3 -8.39 28.12 21.70
N ILE A 4 -8.58 27.26 22.69
CA ILE A 4 -8.32 25.80 22.54
C ILE A 4 -9.33 25.19 21.56
N LEU A 5 -10.60 25.56 21.70
CA LEU A 5 -11.66 25.07 20.80
C LEU A 5 -11.40 25.49 19.35
N PHE A 6 -10.98 26.73 19.14
CA PHE A 6 -10.66 27.26 17.83
C PHE A 6 -9.49 26.49 17.18
N ALA A 7 -8.44 26.18 17.97
CA ALA A 7 -7.30 25.43 17.49
C ALA A 7 -7.70 24.02 17.07
N ILE A 8 -8.61 23.36 17.79
CA ILE A 8 -9.11 22.04 17.44
C ILE A 8 -9.85 22.07 16.09
N VAL A 9 -10.68 23.08 15.88
CA VAL A 9 -11.40 23.24 14.60
C VAL A 9 -10.42 23.42 13.45
N LEU A 10 -9.39 24.23 13.61
CA LEU A 10 -8.35 24.42 12.59
C LEU A 10 -7.62 23.12 12.30
N SER A 11 -7.28 22.34 13.33
CA SER A 11 -6.62 21.04 13.15
C SER A 11 -7.48 20.09 12.31
N LEU A 12 -8.78 20.01 12.59
CA LEU A 12 -9.70 19.16 11.85
C LEU A 12 -9.81 19.59 10.38
N THR A 13 -9.86 20.89 10.11
CA THR A 13 -9.93 21.38 8.72
C THR A 13 -8.63 21.18 7.96
N ALA A 14 -7.48 21.16 8.66
CA ALA A 14 -6.17 20.92 8.05
C ALA A 14 -5.88 19.45 7.78
N LEU A 15 -6.62 18.53 8.41
CA LEU A 15 -6.39 17.08 8.32
C LEU A 15 -7.18 16.41 7.20
N LYS A 16 -7.20 17.00 6.02
CA LYS A 16 -7.73 16.34 4.84
C LYS A 16 -6.66 15.40 4.30
N VAL A 17 -6.84 14.10 4.55
CA VAL A 17 -5.90 13.07 4.13
C VAL A 17 -6.50 12.36 2.93
N SER A 18 -5.76 12.28 1.82
CA SER A 18 -6.16 11.52 0.65
C SER A 18 -5.70 10.07 0.78
N ALA A 19 -6.31 9.17 -0.01
CA ALA A 19 -5.88 7.77 -0.06
C ALA A 19 -4.40 7.64 -0.46
N TYR A 20 -3.91 8.55 -1.29
CA TYR A 20 -2.52 8.55 -1.74
C TYR A 20 -1.52 8.67 -0.58
N ASP A 21 -1.88 9.38 0.50
CA ASP A 21 -0.98 9.60 1.63
C ASP A 21 -0.65 8.31 2.40
N PHE A 22 -1.42 7.24 2.17
CA PHE A 22 -1.18 5.93 2.78
C PHE A 22 -0.44 4.95 1.86
N LEU A 23 0.07 5.43 0.74
CA LEU A 23 0.79 4.61 -0.23
C LEU A 23 2.30 4.75 -0.02
N ARG A 24 2.98 3.61 0.19
CA ARG A 24 4.41 3.56 0.50
C ARG A 24 5.14 2.65 -0.46
N ALA A 25 6.29 3.11 -0.97
CA ALA A 25 7.21 2.28 -1.74
C ALA A 25 8.16 1.55 -0.80
N VAL A 26 8.33 0.25 -1.00
CA VAL A 26 9.28 -0.58 -0.26
C VAL A 26 10.32 -1.10 -1.25
N LYS A 27 11.55 -0.61 -1.11
CA LYS A 27 12.65 -0.94 -2.02
C LYS A 27 13.79 -1.58 -1.26
N ASP A 28 14.39 -2.60 -1.89
CA ASP A 28 15.61 -3.24 -1.42
C ASP A 28 15.51 -3.77 0.02
N SER A 29 14.30 -4.08 0.46
CA SER A 29 14.04 -4.58 1.81
C SER A 29 14.10 -6.10 1.89
N ILE A 30 13.93 -6.79 0.77
CA ILE A 30 14.03 -8.24 0.68
C ILE A 30 15.21 -8.58 -0.23
N PRO A 31 16.33 -9.11 0.29
CA PRO A 31 17.48 -9.45 -0.54
C PRO A 31 17.11 -10.41 -1.66
N GLY A 32 17.39 -10.03 -2.91
CA GLY A 32 17.04 -10.82 -4.10
C GLY A 32 15.56 -10.89 -4.40
N GLY A 33 14.72 -10.18 -3.64
CA GLY A 33 13.26 -10.19 -3.81
C GLY A 33 12.75 -9.04 -4.66
N TYR A 34 11.42 -8.96 -4.73
CA TYR A 34 10.74 -7.89 -5.45
C TYR A 34 10.69 -6.61 -4.62
N ASN A 35 10.76 -5.47 -5.28
CA ASN A 35 10.31 -4.19 -4.72
C ASN A 35 8.79 -4.10 -4.88
N PHE A 36 8.12 -3.36 -4.02
CA PHE A 36 6.66 -3.35 -4.03
C PHE A 36 6.10 -2.08 -3.41
N TRP A 37 4.83 -1.83 -3.70
CA TRP A 37 4.04 -0.81 -3.05
C TRP A 37 3.17 -1.44 -1.97
N VAL A 38 2.97 -0.69 -0.89
CA VAL A 38 2.02 -1.03 0.17
C VAL A 38 1.04 0.12 0.32
N TYR A 39 -0.24 -0.18 0.21
CA TYR A 39 -1.30 0.76 0.53
C TYR A 39 -1.99 0.31 1.81
N THR A 40 -2.06 1.21 2.80
CA THR A 40 -2.83 1.00 4.03
C THR A 40 -4.19 1.68 3.90
N PRO A 41 -5.31 0.99 4.15
CA PRO A 41 -6.63 1.63 4.09
C PRO A 41 -6.73 2.80 5.07
N VAL A 42 -7.61 3.73 4.77
CA VAL A 42 -7.77 4.95 5.58
C VAL A 42 -8.07 4.64 7.05
N ASP A 43 -8.84 3.57 7.32
CA ASP A 43 -9.20 3.16 8.66
C ASP A 43 -8.24 2.13 9.30
N TYR A 44 -7.12 1.81 8.63
CA TYR A 44 -6.20 0.77 9.09
C TYR A 44 -5.76 0.94 10.55
N PHE A 45 -5.43 2.16 10.94
CA PHE A 45 -4.91 2.43 12.28
C PHE A 45 -5.99 2.48 13.36
N TYR A 46 -7.26 2.48 12.97
CA TYR A 46 -8.39 2.56 13.89
C TYR A 46 -9.15 1.26 14.01
N SER A 47 -8.91 0.31 13.10
CA SER A 47 -9.61 -0.96 13.10
C SER A 47 -9.12 -1.87 14.23
N GLN A 48 -10.04 -2.49 14.93
CA GLN A 48 -9.75 -3.54 15.93
C GLN A 48 -9.63 -4.91 15.28
N GLU A 49 -10.06 -5.05 14.04
CA GLU A 49 -10.02 -6.30 13.29
C GLU A 49 -8.77 -6.37 12.44
N GLN A 50 -8.35 -7.59 12.12
CA GLN A 50 -7.25 -7.79 11.19
C GLN A 50 -7.70 -7.38 9.78
N THR A 51 -6.84 -6.63 9.10
CA THR A 51 -7.12 -6.10 7.77
C THR A 51 -6.88 -7.18 6.72
N PRO A 52 -7.81 -7.40 5.79
CA PRO A 52 -7.58 -8.32 4.68
C PRO A 52 -6.46 -7.83 3.78
N VAL A 53 -5.81 -8.75 3.08
CA VAL A 53 -4.67 -8.46 2.19
C VAL A 53 -5.05 -8.78 0.76
N ILE A 54 -4.78 -7.83 -0.14
CA ILE A 54 -4.86 -8.04 -1.58
C ILE A 54 -3.44 -7.95 -2.14
N ILE A 55 -3.01 -8.96 -2.88
CA ILE A 55 -1.75 -8.90 -3.62
C ILE A 55 -2.09 -8.89 -5.10
N PHE A 56 -1.72 -7.81 -5.78
CA PHE A 56 -1.98 -7.64 -7.21
C PHE A 56 -0.69 -7.83 -7.99
N LEU A 57 -0.71 -8.75 -8.96
CA LEU A 57 0.43 -9.03 -9.83
C LEU A 57 0.14 -8.44 -11.22
N HIS A 58 0.95 -7.48 -11.61
CA HIS A 58 0.75 -6.77 -12.88
C HIS A 58 1.13 -7.61 -14.10
N GLY A 59 0.70 -7.13 -15.28
CA GLY A 59 1.09 -7.72 -16.56
C GLY A 59 2.46 -7.25 -17.06
N ALA A 60 2.86 -7.77 -18.21
CA ALA A 60 4.19 -7.56 -18.77
C ALA A 60 4.52 -6.10 -19.03
N SER A 61 3.54 -5.26 -19.35
CA SER A 61 3.76 -3.85 -19.66
C SER A 61 4.29 -3.03 -18.50
N LEU A 62 4.14 -3.51 -17.26
CA LEU A 62 4.59 -2.82 -16.05
C LEU A 62 5.89 -3.40 -15.49
N CYS A 63 6.47 -4.39 -16.14
CA CYS A 63 7.76 -4.94 -15.74
C CYS A 63 8.85 -3.86 -15.76
N GLY A 64 9.84 -4.04 -14.89
CA GLY A 64 10.97 -3.11 -14.80
C GLY A 64 11.40 -2.92 -13.36
N ARG A 65 12.23 -1.92 -13.14
CA ARG A 65 12.78 -1.57 -11.82
C ARG A 65 12.32 -0.22 -11.32
N ASN A 66 11.48 0.47 -12.08
CA ASN A 66 10.91 1.74 -11.68
C ASN A 66 9.51 1.52 -11.13
N LEU A 67 9.36 1.57 -9.82
CA LEU A 67 8.07 1.33 -9.14
C LEU A 67 6.97 2.29 -9.58
N SER A 68 7.30 3.48 -10.06
CA SER A 68 6.27 4.40 -10.52
C SER A 68 5.50 3.90 -11.74
N ARG A 69 6.06 2.96 -12.51
CA ARG A 69 5.35 2.34 -13.65
C ARG A 69 4.12 1.56 -13.19
N VAL A 70 4.20 0.94 -12.02
CA VAL A 70 3.13 0.09 -11.50
C VAL A 70 1.89 0.90 -11.11
N ARG A 71 2.03 2.21 -10.96
CA ARG A 71 0.90 3.11 -10.65
C ARG A 71 0.06 3.45 -11.87
N ARG A 72 0.44 3.02 -13.06
CA ARG A 72 -0.28 3.36 -14.30
C ARG A 72 -1.58 2.61 -14.48
N TYR A 73 -1.69 1.42 -13.90
CA TYR A 73 -2.86 0.56 -14.08
C TYR A 73 -3.21 -0.14 -12.77
N GLY A 74 -4.44 -0.66 -12.69
CA GLY A 74 -4.88 -1.49 -11.59
C GLY A 74 -5.16 -0.73 -10.30
N PRO A 75 -5.01 -1.38 -9.14
CA PRO A 75 -5.40 -0.79 -7.87
C PRO A 75 -4.61 0.48 -7.51
N LEU A 76 -3.34 0.57 -7.87
CA LEU A 76 -2.55 1.76 -7.56
C LEU A 76 -3.02 2.97 -8.36
N ASP A 77 -3.42 2.78 -9.61
CA ASP A 77 -3.99 3.86 -10.40
C ASP A 77 -5.27 4.38 -9.75
N ALA A 78 -6.13 3.48 -9.29
CA ALA A 78 -7.35 3.86 -8.59
C ALA A 78 -7.06 4.63 -7.29
N ILE A 79 -6.09 4.17 -6.51
CA ILE A 79 -5.69 4.80 -5.25
C ILE A 79 -5.14 6.21 -5.52
N VAL A 80 -4.27 6.36 -6.50
CA VAL A 80 -3.69 7.66 -6.86
C VAL A 80 -4.79 8.64 -7.29
N LYS A 81 -5.86 8.14 -7.89
CA LYS A 81 -7.03 8.93 -8.30
C LYS A 81 -8.01 9.18 -7.16
N GLY A 82 -7.69 8.77 -5.95
CA GLY A 82 -8.47 9.09 -4.76
C GLY A 82 -9.39 7.98 -4.24
N ARG A 83 -9.35 6.78 -4.82
CA ARG A 83 -10.17 5.67 -4.34
C ARG A 83 -9.54 5.03 -3.11
N ASP A 84 -10.33 4.82 -2.04
CA ASP A 84 -9.92 4.00 -0.92
C ASP A 84 -10.29 2.53 -1.20
N ILE A 85 -9.33 1.65 -0.96
CA ILE A 85 -9.54 0.20 -1.04
C ILE A 85 -9.51 -0.34 0.38
N ASP A 86 -10.57 -1.03 0.78
CA ASP A 86 -10.73 -1.52 2.15
C ASP A 86 -9.95 -2.82 2.38
N ALA A 87 -8.67 -2.76 2.08
CA ALA A 87 -7.73 -3.87 2.26
C ALA A 87 -6.30 -3.34 2.22
N LEU A 88 -5.42 -4.04 2.92
CA LEU A 88 -3.97 -3.82 2.78
C LEU A 88 -3.59 -4.29 1.37
N THR A 89 -3.25 -3.36 0.50
CA THR A 89 -3.05 -3.66 -0.92
C THR A 89 -1.57 -3.64 -1.24
N ILE A 90 -1.06 -4.78 -1.71
CA ILE A 90 0.36 -5.01 -1.99
C ILE A 90 0.53 -5.20 -3.49
N VAL A 91 1.40 -4.40 -4.09
CA VAL A 91 1.65 -4.48 -5.53
C VAL A 91 3.15 -4.60 -5.77
N PRO A 92 3.66 -5.84 -5.91
CA PRO A 92 5.06 -6.07 -6.27
C PRO A 92 5.32 -5.66 -7.72
N GLN A 93 6.57 -5.33 -8.02
CA GLN A 93 7.01 -5.16 -9.40
C GLN A 93 7.95 -6.28 -9.80
N ASN A 94 7.61 -6.94 -10.90
CA ASN A 94 8.46 -7.94 -11.52
C ASN A 94 9.45 -7.25 -12.46
N PRO A 95 10.77 -7.45 -12.30
CA PRO A 95 11.74 -6.86 -13.23
C PRO A 95 11.58 -7.36 -14.67
N GLY A 96 11.13 -8.60 -14.84
CA GLY A 96 10.91 -9.21 -16.15
C GLY A 96 10.73 -10.71 -16.03
N GLY A 97 10.21 -11.34 -17.08
CA GLY A 97 9.97 -12.76 -17.13
C GLY A 97 8.76 -13.20 -16.30
N ALA A 98 8.70 -14.47 -15.98
CA ALA A 98 7.61 -15.05 -15.20
C ALA A 98 7.68 -14.60 -13.74
N TRP A 99 6.52 -14.47 -13.09
CA TRP A 99 6.46 -14.27 -11.66
C TRP A 99 7.03 -15.49 -10.92
N SER A 100 7.82 -15.22 -9.86
CA SER A 100 8.33 -16.28 -8.99
C SER A 100 7.39 -16.44 -7.80
N PRO A 101 6.74 -17.60 -7.64
CA PRO A 101 5.89 -17.84 -6.47
C PRO A 101 6.63 -17.66 -5.15
N LYS A 102 7.88 -18.10 -5.08
CA LYS A 102 8.70 -17.93 -3.87
C LYS A 102 8.88 -16.46 -3.53
N LYS A 103 9.21 -15.62 -4.52
CA LYS A 103 9.44 -14.19 -4.29
C LYS A 103 8.16 -13.47 -3.93
N VAL A 104 7.02 -13.90 -4.47
CA VAL A 104 5.70 -13.37 -4.05
C VAL A 104 5.43 -13.72 -2.59
N MET A 105 5.70 -14.95 -2.19
CA MET A 105 5.54 -15.38 -0.80
C MET A 105 6.48 -14.62 0.14
N ASP A 106 7.70 -14.31 -0.30
CA ASP A 106 8.65 -13.52 0.48
C ASP A 106 8.09 -12.11 0.74
N VAL A 107 7.43 -11.51 -0.25
CA VAL A 107 6.74 -10.22 -0.06
C VAL A 107 5.63 -10.35 0.98
N PHE A 108 4.81 -11.38 0.87
CA PHE A 108 3.73 -11.62 1.83
C PHE A 108 4.28 -11.82 3.25
N ASP A 109 5.36 -12.59 3.39
CA ASP A 109 5.99 -12.81 4.70
C ASP A 109 6.53 -11.52 5.29
N TRP A 110 7.11 -10.67 4.47
CA TRP A 110 7.57 -9.35 4.90
C TRP A 110 6.39 -8.50 5.40
N VAL A 111 5.29 -8.51 4.66
CA VAL A 111 4.08 -7.76 5.02
C VAL A 111 3.50 -8.24 6.36
N ARG A 112 3.43 -9.55 6.57
CA ARG A 112 2.92 -10.11 7.83
C ARG A 112 3.74 -9.68 9.04
N LYS A 113 5.06 -9.49 8.84
CA LYS A 113 5.97 -9.07 9.92
C LYS A 113 5.87 -7.58 10.24
N HIS A 114 5.40 -6.77 9.29
CA HIS A 114 5.44 -5.32 9.40
C HIS A 114 4.06 -4.67 9.51
N TYR A 115 3.00 -5.40 9.21
CA TYR A 115 1.63 -4.88 9.21
C TYR A 115 0.68 -5.85 9.91
N ALA A 116 -0.34 -5.29 10.58
CA ALA A 116 -1.43 -6.07 11.12
C ALA A 116 -2.39 -6.45 9.99
N CYS A 117 -2.45 -7.73 9.67
CA CYS A 117 -3.26 -8.22 8.56
C CYS A 117 -3.79 -9.62 8.83
N ASP A 118 -4.88 -9.96 8.15
CA ASP A 118 -5.44 -11.31 8.21
C ASP A 118 -4.58 -12.24 7.36
N SER A 119 -3.96 -13.22 8.01
CA SER A 119 -3.08 -14.20 7.36
C SER A 119 -3.70 -15.59 7.27
N THR A 120 -4.95 -15.75 7.70
CA THR A 120 -5.69 -17.02 7.57
C THR A 120 -6.50 -17.10 6.24
#